data_156c36ba33994b82de8fd00ae3da6e03
#
_entry.id   156c36ba33994b82de8fd00ae3da6e03
#
_cell.length_a   1.000
_cell.length_b   1.000
_cell.length_c   1.000
_cell.angle_alpha   90.00
_cell.angle_beta   90.00
_cell.angle_gamma   90.00
#
_symmetry.space_group_name_H-M   'P 1'
#
loop_
_entity.id
_entity.type
_entity.pdbx_description
1 polymer ?
#
loop_
_entity_poly.entity_id
_entity_poly.type
_entity_poly.pdbx_seq_one_letter_code
_entity_poly.pdbx_strand_id
1 'polypeptide(L)'
;MHHAYVERVVDLLGPAGNVLLNMSVEEATERVGSGDAARVREIDGQFALWSKRGNLVRLARSIGRPLRYFLAKRAEGPCLIIAERIDEIAAWLRAE
;
A
#
# COMPACT_ATOMS: atom_id res chain seq x y z
N MET A 1 8.68 1.96 6.36
CA MET A 1 7.38 2.52 5.88
C MET A 1 7.65 3.55 4.80
N HIS A 2 6.92 3.49 3.70
CA HIS A 2 7.04 4.41 2.57
C HIS A 2 5.84 5.35 2.51
N HIS A 3 6.01 6.50 1.86
CA HIS A 3 4.91 7.44 1.69
C HIS A 3 5.01 8.15 0.33
N ALA A 4 3.87 8.62 -0.17
CA ALA A 4 3.78 9.39 -1.41
C ALA A 4 2.60 10.34 -1.37
N TYR A 5 2.69 11.45 -2.11
CA TYR A 5 1.58 12.40 -2.27
C TYR A 5 0.92 12.16 -3.62
N VAL A 6 -0.34 11.72 -3.60
CA VAL A 6 -1.06 11.33 -4.81
C VAL A 6 -2.52 11.73 -4.77
N GLU A 7 -3.13 11.88 -5.96
CA GLU A 7 -4.56 12.15 -6.07
C GLU A 7 -5.38 10.88 -5.90
N ARG A 8 -4.87 9.74 -6.39
CA ARG A 8 -5.57 8.45 -6.24
C ARG A 8 -4.58 7.29 -6.18
N VAL A 9 -5.09 6.17 -5.69
CA VAL A 9 -4.33 4.91 -5.61
C VAL A 9 -5.02 3.86 -6.45
N VAL A 10 -4.26 3.15 -7.28
CA VAL A 10 -4.71 1.95 -7.98
C VAL A 10 -4.18 0.76 -7.19
N ASP A 11 -5.07 0.03 -6.53
CA ASP A 11 -4.72 -1.09 -5.65
C ASP A 11 -4.85 -2.40 -6.41
N LEU A 12 -3.72 -3.01 -6.73
CA LEU A 12 -3.65 -4.32 -7.38
C LEU A 12 -3.22 -5.41 -6.40
N LEU A 13 -3.15 -5.10 -5.10
CA LEU A 13 -2.77 -6.08 -4.08
C LEU A 13 -3.92 -7.07 -3.82
N GLY A 14 -3.58 -8.34 -3.67
CA GLY A 14 -4.56 -9.35 -3.29
C GLY A 14 -4.81 -9.30 -1.79
N PRO A 15 -6.04 -8.99 -1.33
CA PRO A 15 -6.32 -8.87 0.11
C PRO A 15 -6.17 -10.18 0.86
N ALA A 16 -6.35 -11.32 0.20
CA ALA A 16 -6.20 -12.64 0.82
C ALA A 16 -4.78 -12.93 1.31
N GLY A 17 -3.79 -12.17 0.84
CA GLY A 17 -2.41 -12.31 1.31
C GLY A 17 -2.14 -11.67 2.66
N ASN A 18 -3.08 -10.90 3.20
CA ASN A 18 -2.94 -10.26 4.51
C ASN A 18 -3.42 -11.22 5.60
N VAL A 19 -2.48 -11.81 6.33
CA VAL A 19 -2.76 -12.73 7.44
C VAL A 19 -2.18 -12.13 8.70
N LEU A 20 -3.04 -11.52 9.52
CA LEU A 20 -2.64 -10.83 10.74
C LEU A 20 -2.92 -11.69 11.96
N LEU A 21 -1.98 -11.72 12.91
CA LEU A 21 -2.03 -12.59 14.07
C LEU A 21 -2.51 -11.89 15.34
N ASN A 22 -2.42 -10.58 15.42
CA ASN A 22 -2.67 -9.85 16.66
C ASN A 22 -3.66 -8.70 16.54
N MET A 23 -4.23 -8.46 15.35
CA MET A 23 -5.23 -7.39 15.17
C MET A 23 -5.99 -7.60 13.85
N SER A 24 -7.06 -6.82 13.65
CA SER A 24 -7.81 -6.81 12.40
C SER A 24 -7.07 -6.04 11.30
N VAL A 25 -7.45 -6.27 10.05
CA VAL A 25 -6.92 -5.52 8.91
C VAL A 25 -7.25 -4.03 9.06
N GLU A 26 -8.45 -3.71 9.53
CA GLU A 26 -8.88 -2.33 9.74
C GLU A 26 -7.99 -1.61 10.75
N GLU A 27 -7.67 -2.25 11.87
CA GLU A 27 -6.80 -1.67 12.88
C GLU A 27 -5.37 -1.51 12.35
N ALA A 28 -4.86 -2.51 11.64
CA ALA A 28 -3.52 -2.43 11.05
C ALA A 28 -3.43 -1.31 10.03
N THR A 29 -4.44 -1.14 9.19
CA THR A 29 -4.50 -0.07 8.20
C THR A 29 -4.50 1.30 8.86
N GLU A 30 -5.23 1.45 9.98
CA GLU A 30 -5.23 2.70 10.74
C GLU A 30 -3.83 3.00 11.31
N ARG A 31 -3.14 1.99 11.81
CA ARG A 31 -1.77 2.17 12.31
C ARG A 31 -0.82 2.65 11.20
N VAL A 32 -0.93 2.08 10.01
CA VAL A 32 -0.16 2.54 8.84
C VAL A 32 -0.47 4.00 8.54
N GLY A 33 -1.75 4.38 8.55
CA GLY A 33 -2.19 5.74 8.28
C GLY A 33 -1.77 6.76 9.34
N SER A 34 -1.48 6.31 10.57
CA SER A 34 -1.06 7.20 11.66
C SER A 34 0.33 7.80 11.42
N GLY A 35 1.17 7.15 10.61
CA GLY A 35 2.53 7.59 10.39
C GLY A 35 3.49 7.28 11.53
N ASP A 36 3.05 6.55 12.55
CA ASP A 36 3.87 6.17 13.70
C ASP A 36 4.54 4.81 13.43
N ALA A 37 5.82 4.83 13.13
CA ALA A 37 6.58 3.63 12.79
C ALA A 37 6.58 2.60 13.94
N ALA A 38 6.54 3.06 15.20
CA ALA A 38 6.52 2.16 16.36
C ALA A 38 5.21 1.37 16.39
N ARG A 39 4.08 2.01 16.09
CA ARG A 39 2.77 1.34 16.04
C ARG A 39 2.71 0.35 14.88
N VAL A 40 3.31 0.67 13.74
CA VAL A 40 3.35 -0.22 12.58
C VAL A 40 4.19 -1.47 12.89
N ARG A 41 5.31 -1.31 13.61
CA ARG A 41 6.16 -2.45 13.98
C ARG A 41 5.48 -3.43 14.92
N GLU A 42 4.39 -3.04 15.59
CA GLU A 42 3.62 -3.94 16.45
C GLU A 42 2.68 -4.87 15.68
N ILE A 43 2.49 -4.62 14.39
CA ILE A 43 1.64 -5.49 13.54
C ILE A 43 2.36 -6.81 13.31
N ASP A 44 1.72 -7.93 13.66
CA ASP A 44 2.29 -9.26 13.53
C ASP A 44 1.54 -10.06 12.46
N GLY A 45 2.30 -10.73 11.58
CA GLY A 45 1.77 -11.53 10.51
C GLY A 45 2.39 -11.18 9.15
N GLN A 46 1.71 -11.58 8.08
CA GLN A 46 2.09 -11.22 6.71
C GLN A 46 1.10 -10.20 6.18
N PHE A 47 1.61 -9.06 5.72
CA PHE A 47 0.75 -7.98 5.24
C PHE A 47 1.46 -7.08 4.23
N ALA A 48 0.66 -6.47 3.37
CA ALA A 48 1.01 -5.33 2.55
C ALA A 48 -0.19 -4.40 2.61
N LEU A 49 -0.03 -3.25 3.25
CA LEU A 49 -1.13 -2.35 3.58
C LEU A 49 -0.82 -0.93 3.16
N TRP A 50 -1.86 -0.18 2.85
CA TRP A 50 -1.73 1.24 2.55
C TRP A 50 -2.92 1.99 3.14
N SER A 51 -2.68 3.28 3.42
CA SER A 51 -3.72 4.16 3.93
C SER A 51 -3.54 5.54 3.32
N LYS A 52 -4.64 6.13 2.85
CA LYS A 52 -4.65 7.46 2.25
C LYS A 52 -5.40 8.43 3.17
N ARG A 53 -4.72 9.51 3.54
CA ARG A 53 -5.32 10.61 4.31
C ARG A 53 -5.05 11.90 3.55
N GLY A 54 -6.12 12.54 3.04
CA GLY A 54 -5.97 13.62 2.10
C GLY A 54 -5.25 13.13 0.85
N ASN A 55 -4.18 13.76 0.45
CA ASN A 55 -3.36 13.34 -0.69
C ASN A 55 -2.11 12.56 -0.27
N LEU A 56 -1.95 12.27 1.02
CA LEU A 56 -0.80 11.51 1.52
C LEU A 56 -1.16 10.04 1.68
N VAL A 57 -0.43 9.18 0.98
CA VAL A 57 -0.53 7.72 1.10
C VAL A 57 0.67 7.20 1.85
N ARG A 58 0.43 6.34 2.84
CA ARG A 58 1.47 5.61 3.56
C ARG A 58 1.31 4.13 3.27
N LEU A 59 2.46 3.46 3.06
CA LEU A 59 2.52 2.04 2.73
C LEU A 59 3.42 1.33 3.73
N ALA A 60 3.03 0.11 4.10
CA ALA A 60 3.84 -0.75 4.97
C ALA A 60 3.68 -2.21 4.56
N ARG A 61 4.74 -2.98 4.73
CA ARG A 61 4.71 -4.42 4.46
C ARG A 61 5.51 -5.18 5.49
N SER A 62 5.15 -6.45 5.68
CA SER A 62 5.98 -7.41 6.40
C SER A 62 7.09 -7.93 5.48
N ILE A 63 8.08 -8.57 6.07
CA ILE A 63 9.22 -9.12 5.32
C ILE A 63 8.77 -10.15 4.28
N GLY A 64 7.76 -10.97 4.61
CA GLY A 64 7.29 -12.06 3.73
C GLY A 64 6.30 -11.63 2.67
N ARG A 65 5.83 -10.38 2.66
CA ARG A 65 4.82 -9.92 1.71
C ARG A 65 5.40 -8.87 0.78
N PRO A 66 5.51 -9.15 -0.53
CA PRO A 66 6.05 -8.16 -1.47
C PRO A 66 5.09 -6.98 -1.67
N LEU A 67 5.66 -5.80 -1.84
CA LEU A 67 4.92 -4.59 -2.17
C LEU A 67 5.75 -3.79 -3.16
N ARG A 68 5.22 -3.60 -4.36
CA ARG A 68 5.83 -2.78 -5.41
C ARG A 68 4.90 -1.62 -5.73
N TYR A 69 5.46 -0.49 -6.12
CA TYR A 69 4.65 0.65 -6.48
C TYR A 69 5.30 1.46 -7.59
N PHE A 70 4.47 2.21 -8.31
CA PHE A 70 4.89 3.12 -9.36
C PHE A 70 4.04 4.38 -9.29
N LEU A 71 4.69 5.54 -9.35
CA LEU A 71 4.00 6.82 -9.35
C LEU A 71 3.84 7.30 -10.79
N ALA A 72 2.62 7.23 -11.31
CA ALA A 72 2.30 7.67 -12.67
C ALA A 72 1.84 9.12 -12.66
N LYS A 73 2.37 9.93 -13.59
CA LYS A 73 1.90 11.30 -13.78
C LYS A 73 0.78 11.28 -14.82
N ARG A 74 -0.39 11.75 -14.41
CA ARG A 74 -1.59 11.78 -15.24
C ARG A 74 -2.11 13.21 -15.36
N ALA A 75 -2.96 13.45 -16.37
CA ALA A 75 -3.58 14.77 -16.58
C ALA A 75 -4.44 15.17 -15.37
N GLU A 76 -5.10 14.22 -14.73
CA GLU A 76 -5.93 14.43 -13.55
C GLU A 76 -5.14 14.44 -12.23
N GLY A 77 -3.80 14.32 -12.29
CA GLY A 77 -2.93 14.34 -11.12
C GLY A 77 -2.15 13.06 -10.92
N PRO A 78 -1.21 13.04 -9.95
CA PRO A 78 -0.38 11.88 -9.70
C PRO A 78 -1.22 10.69 -9.21
N CYS A 79 -0.94 9.50 -9.77
CA CYS A 79 -1.61 8.26 -9.43
C CYS A 79 -0.57 7.24 -8.95
N LEU A 80 -0.80 6.67 -7.77
CA LEU A 80 0.06 5.62 -7.22
C LEU A 80 -0.53 4.26 -7.57
N ILE A 81 0.25 3.42 -8.24
CA ILE A 81 -0.14 2.05 -8.58
C ILE A 81 0.64 1.12 -7.65
N ILE A 82 -0.07 0.26 -6.93
CA ILE A 82 0.56 -0.69 -6.00
C ILE A 82 0.18 -2.12 -6.37
N ALA A 83 1.15 -3.03 -6.28
CA ALA A 83 0.95 -4.43 -6.62
C ALA A 83 1.98 -5.29 -5.88
N GLU A 84 1.82 -6.61 -5.92
CA GLU A 84 2.81 -7.52 -5.38
C GLU A 84 3.98 -7.72 -6.35
N ARG A 85 3.75 -7.55 -7.66
CA ARG A 85 4.74 -7.80 -8.70
C ARG A 85 4.82 -6.62 -9.67
N ILE A 86 6.02 -6.34 -10.13
CA ILE A 86 6.26 -5.23 -11.05
C ILE A 86 5.58 -5.45 -12.42
N ASP A 87 5.44 -6.70 -12.86
CA ASP A 87 4.79 -7.02 -14.13
C ASP A 87 3.28 -6.71 -14.10
N GLU A 88 2.64 -6.78 -12.94
CA GLU A 88 1.25 -6.35 -12.79
C GLU A 88 1.09 -4.86 -13.03
N ILE A 89 2.03 -4.06 -12.53
CA ILE A 89 2.05 -2.61 -12.75
C ILE A 89 2.26 -2.31 -14.23
N ALA A 90 3.23 -3.00 -14.86
CA ALA A 90 3.50 -2.82 -16.28
C ALA A 90 2.30 -3.19 -17.14
N ALA A 91 1.61 -4.27 -16.81
CA ALA A 91 0.40 -4.70 -17.53
C ALA A 91 -0.72 -3.65 -17.42
N TRP A 92 -0.92 -3.10 -16.22
CA TRP A 92 -1.93 -2.06 -16.02
C TRP A 92 -1.60 -0.81 -16.85
N LEU A 93 -0.34 -0.40 -16.84
CA LEU A 93 0.10 0.79 -17.61
C LEU A 93 -0.08 0.60 -19.11
N ARG A 94 0.14 -0.61 -19.62
CA ARG A 94 -0.07 -0.90 -21.04
C ARG A 94 -1.54 -0.90 -21.44
N ALA A 95 -2.43 -1.24 -20.52
CA ALA A 95 -3.88 -1.27 -20.77
C ALA A 95 -4.52 0.11 -20.80
N GLU A 96 -3.83 1.12 -20.30
CA GLU A 96 -4.31 2.52 -20.26
C GLU A 96 -3.99 3.32 -21.57
#